data_07d42776fa2285bb24dae52002a9ecd1
#
_entry.id   07d42776fa2285bb24dae52002a9ecd1
#
_cell.length_a   1.000
_cell.length_b   1.000
_cell.length_c   1.000
_cell.angle_alpha   90.00
_cell.angle_beta   90.00
_cell.angle_gamma   90.00
#
_symmetry.space_group_name_H-M   'P 1'
#
loop_
_entity.id
_entity.type
_entity.pdbx_description
1 polymer ?
#
loop_
_entity_poly.entity_id
_entity_poly.type
_entity_poly.pdbx_seq_one_letter_code
_entity_poly.pdbx_strand_id
1 'polypeptide(L)'
;MNRFGKTFASVLVLAAAVLAGSAASLADDQSAPQIRSIPLEPGDQSYFLLLKGPPETKSFRSGLVTLAPGNSIGVHNSGVNEEMIVPLEGEGELRFANHPPLLIKSGLITYAPAHTEHDVINTGSGPLRYIFITAKAE
;
A
#
# COMPACT_ATOMS: atom_id res chain seq x y z
N MET A 1 60.38 56.88 39.69
CA MET A 1 59.32 56.85 40.71
C MET A 1 58.11 56.25 40.06
N ASN A 2 57.83 55.02 40.49
CA ASN A 2 56.82 54.13 39.94
C ASN A 2 55.39 54.48 40.34
N ARG A 3 54.48 54.43 39.44
CA ARG A 3 53.07 54.18 39.81
C ARG A 3 52.47 53.08 38.95
N PHE A 4 52.17 51.98 39.61
CA PHE A 4 51.43 50.84 39.05
C PHE A 4 49.95 51.21 38.91
N GLY A 5 49.49 51.13 37.69
CA GLY A 5 48.05 51.18 37.41
C GLY A 5 47.53 49.73 37.19
N LYS A 6 46.73 49.24 38.11
CA LYS A 6 46.02 47.96 38.01
C LYS A 6 44.75 48.17 37.20
N THR A 7 44.69 47.69 35.99
CA THR A 7 43.47 47.58 35.21
C THR A 7 42.74 46.29 35.59
N PHE A 8 41.57 46.45 36.19
CA PHE A 8 40.64 45.35 36.36
C PHE A 8 39.95 45.02 35.05
N ALA A 9 40.23 43.87 34.51
CA ALA A 9 39.48 43.31 33.38
C ALA A 9 38.21 42.69 33.91
N SER A 10 37.09 43.31 33.61
CA SER A 10 35.75 42.74 33.87
C SER A 10 35.51 41.63 32.83
N VAL A 11 35.43 40.39 33.30
CA VAL A 11 35.03 39.25 32.49
C VAL A 11 33.50 39.25 32.44
N LEU A 12 32.97 39.62 31.28
CA LEU A 12 31.54 39.49 31.00
C LEU A 12 31.23 38.05 30.62
N VAL A 13 30.67 37.29 31.55
CA VAL A 13 30.17 35.93 31.26
C VAL A 13 28.84 36.07 30.54
N LEU A 14 28.89 35.87 29.22
CA LEU A 14 27.67 35.75 28.41
C LEU A 14 27.09 34.35 28.61
N ALA A 15 26.03 34.23 29.38
CA ALA A 15 25.24 32.98 29.47
C ALA A 15 24.43 32.80 28.18
N ALA A 16 24.90 31.95 27.29
CA ALA A 16 24.12 31.51 26.13
C ALA A 16 23.02 30.54 26.63
N ALA A 17 21.80 31.02 26.71
CA ALA A 17 20.65 30.16 26.89
C ALA A 17 20.42 29.34 25.63
N VAL A 18 20.79 28.07 25.67
CA VAL A 18 20.45 27.09 24.61
C VAL A 18 18.94 26.81 24.80
N LEU A 19 18.14 27.44 23.97
CA LEU A 19 16.74 27.04 23.74
C LEU A 19 16.78 25.68 23.02
N ALA A 20 16.72 24.60 23.78
CA ALA A 20 16.41 23.30 23.25
C ALA A 20 14.96 23.31 22.75
N GLY A 21 14.76 23.76 21.52
CA GLY A 21 13.50 23.56 20.81
C GLY A 21 13.27 22.07 20.66
N SER A 22 12.36 21.49 21.43
CA SER A 22 11.83 20.16 21.16
C SER A 22 11.21 20.21 19.79
N ALA A 23 11.93 19.78 18.76
CA ALA A 23 11.33 19.35 17.51
C ALA A 23 10.44 18.15 17.86
N ALA A 24 9.17 18.40 18.12
CA ALA A 24 8.17 17.36 18.10
C ALA A 24 8.25 16.77 16.70
N SER A 25 8.86 15.59 16.56
CA SER A 25 8.74 14.76 15.39
C SER A 25 7.24 14.55 15.21
N LEU A 26 6.66 15.23 14.23
CA LEU A 26 5.38 14.83 13.68
C LEU A 26 5.64 13.46 13.06
N ALA A 27 5.51 12.40 13.85
CA ALA A 27 5.38 11.08 13.32
C ALA A 27 4.15 11.16 12.42
N ASP A 28 4.42 11.10 11.11
CA ASP A 28 3.38 11.04 10.09
C ASP A 28 2.54 9.81 10.46
N ASP A 29 1.31 10.02 10.93
CA ASP A 29 0.39 8.94 11.28
C ASP A 29 -0.05 8.27 9.99
N GLN A 30 0.81 7.37 9.50
CA GLN A 30 0.55 6.57 8.29
C GLN A 30 -0.62 5.60 8.44
N SER A 31 -1.25 5.56 9.60
CA SER A 31 -2.43 4.74 9.86
C SER A 31 -3.74 5.37 9.39
N ALA A 32 -3.78 6.70 9.19
CA ALA A 32 -4.95 7.41 8.71
C ALA A 32 -4.98 7.51 7.17
N PRO A 33 -6.18 7.66 6.55
CA PRO A 33 -6.30 7.85 5.11
C PRO A 33 -5.50 9.06 4.61
N GLN A 34 -4.59 8.85 3.64
CA GLN A 34 -3.71 9.87 3.07
C GLN A 34 -3.98 10.06 1.57
N ILE A 35 -3.93 11.31 1.10
CA ILE A 35 -3.95 11.61 -0.35
C ILE A 35 -2.56 11.34 -0.91
N ARG A 36 -2.44 10.33 -1.79
CA ARG A 36 -1.15 9.93 -2.36
C ARG A 36 -1.29 9.17 -3.67
N SER A 37 -0.21 9.13 -4.44
CA SER A 37 -0.01 8.18 -5.53
C SER A 37 0.76 6.97 -5.02
N ILE A 38 0.44 5.79 -5.52
CA ILE A 38 1.09 4.53 -5.14
C ILE A 38 1.72 3.95 -6.41
N PRO A 39 3.06 3.81 -6.48
CA PRO A 39 3.72 3.17 -7.61
C PRO A 39 3.31 1.70 -7.73
N LEU A 40 3.08 1.23 -8.95
CA LEU A 40 2.80 -0.18 -9.25
C LEU A 40 4.10 -0.96 -9.53
N GLU A 41 5.05 -0.83 -8.61
CA GLU A 41 6.41 -1.38 -8.70
C GLU A 41 6.65 -2.39 -7.56
N PRO A 42 6.15 -3.63 -7.68
CA PRO A 42 6.22 -4.62 -6.61
C PRO A 42 7.62 -5.23 -6.41
N GLY A 43 8.62 -4.90 -7.27
CA GLY A 43 9.88 -5.63 -7.31
C GLY A 43 9.63 -7.09 -7.66
N ASP A 44 10.25 -8.01 -6.91
CA ASP A 44 10.11 -9.47 -7.11
C ASP A 44 8.86 -10.07 -6.44
N GLN A 45 7.97 -9.25 -5.87
CA GLN A 45 6.77 -9.75 -5.19
C GLN A 45 5.65 -10.08 -6.19
N SER A 46 5.15 -11.31 -6.16
CA SER A 46 3.98 -11.73 -6.94
C SER A 46 2.66 -11.24 -6.35
N TYR A 47 2.65 -10.85 -5.08
CA TYR A 47 1.51 -10.27 -4.36
C TYR A 47 1.97 -9.07 -3.54
N PHE A 48 1.50 -7.89 -3.92
CA PHE A 48 1.93 -6.61 -3.32
C PHE A 48 0.71 -5.77 -2.90
N LEU A 49 0.57 -5.51 -1.59
CA LEU A 49 -0.50 -4.68 -1.08
C LEU A 49 -0.27 -3.21 -1.42
N LEU A 50 -1.24 -2.60 -2.11
CA LEU A 50 -1.28 -1.17 -2.43
C LEU A 50 -1.94 -0.37 -1.29
N LEU A 51 -3.04 -0.89 -0.76
CA LEU A 51 -3.80 -0.34 0.36
C LEU A 51 -4.23 -1.49 1.27
N LYS A 52 -3.92 -1.39 2.56
CA LYS A 52 -4.07 -2.50 3.52
C LYS A 52 -5.47 -2.67 4.08
N GLY A 53 -6.36 -1.70 3.84
CA GLY A 53 -7.67 -1.64 4.49
C GLY A 53 -7.66 -0.70 5.69
N PRO A 54 -8.72 -0.70 6.51
CA PRO A 54 -8.78 0.17 7.69
C PRO A 54 -7.58 -0.04 8.64
N PRO A 55 -7.04 1.04 9.23
CA PRO A 55 -7.50 2.43 9.15
C PRO A 55 -6.99 3.22 7.94
N GLU A 56 -6.06 2.67 7.14
CA GLU A 56 -5.47 3.32 5.96
C GLU A 56 -6.51 3.71 4.90
N THR A 57 -7.56 2.92 4.77
CA THR A 57 -8.78 3.23 4.02
C THR A 57 -10.00 3.09 4.92
N LYS A 58 -11.18 3.49 4.46
CA LYS A 58 -12.42 3.33 5.24
C LYS A 58 -12.94 1.90 5.21
N SER A 59 -12.96 1.26 4.03
CA SER A 59 -13.67 0.00 3.83
C SER A 59 -13.03 -0.95 2.83
N PHE A 60 -12.10 -0.50 2.01
CA PHE A 60 -11.53 -1.34 0.97
C PHE A 60 -10.04 -1.62 1.18
N ARG A 61 -9.62 -2.74 0.63
CA ARG A 61 -8.23 -3.19 0.52
C ARG A 61 -7.91 -3.39 -0.96
N SER A 62 -6.68 -3.16 -1.36
CA SER A 62 -6.26 -3.33 -2.74
C SER A 62 -4.83 -3.83 -2.82
N GLY A 63 -4.53 -4.59 -3.85
CA GLY A 63 -3.19 -5.06 -4.14
C GLY A 63 -2.96 -5.30 -5.62
N LEU A 64 -1.69 -5.39 -5.97
CA LEU A 64 -1.21 -5.79 -7.28
C LEU A 64 -0.79 -7.26 -7.21
N VAL A 65 -1.27 -8.05 -8.15
CA VAL A 65 -0.90 -9.46 -8.30
C VAL A 65 -0.23 -9.65 -9.66
N THR A 66 0.81 -10.49 -9.68
CA THR A 66 1.49 -10.93 -10.89
C THR A 66 1.59 -12.44 -10.86
N LEU A 67 0.94 -13.12 -11.81
CA LEU A 67 0.97 -14.57 -11.96
C LEU A 67 1.76 -14.95 -13.21
N ALA A 68 2.72 -15.87 -13.07
CA ALA A 68 3.37 -16.49 -14.21
C ALA A 68 2.37 -17.37 -14.99
N PRO A 69 2.63 -17.69 -16.28
CA PRO A 69 1.78 -18.56 -17.07
C PRO A 69 1.47 -19.89 -16.35
N GLY A 70 0.22 -20.28 -16.30
CA GLY A 70 -0.27 -21.50 -15.65
C GLY A 70 -0.41 -21.41 -14.12
N ASN A 71 0.04 -20.33 -13.48
CA ASN A 71 -0.10 -20.16 -12.04
C ASN A 71 -1.49 -19.60 -11.68
N SER A 72 -1.91 -19.89 -10.45
CA SER A 72 -3.12 -19.34 -9.85
C SER A 72 -2.83 -18.69 -8.50
N ILE A 73 -3.77 -17.84 -8.04
CA ILE A 73 -3.73 -17.29 -6.69
C ILE A 73 -4.16 -18.31 -5.64
N GLY A 74 -4.83 -19.37 -6.06
CA GLY A 74 -5.44 -20.41 -5.23
C GLY A 74 -6.91 -20.15 -4.95
N VAL A 75 -7.67 -21.26 -4.87
CA VAL A 75 -9.09 -21.21 -4.52
C VAL A 75 -9.28 -20.58 -3.15
N HIS A 76 -10.09 -19.57 -3.07
CA HIS A 76 -10.43 -18.90 -1.81
C HIS A 76 -11.87 -18.35 -1.83
N ASN A 77 -12.40 -18.03 -0.65
CA ASN A 77 -13.72 -17.44 -0.49
C ASN A 77 -13.59 -15.96 -0.15
N SER A 78 -14.35 -15.12 -0.81
CA SER A 78 -14.37 -13.66 -0.56
C SER A 78 -14.87 -13.28 0.84
N GLY A 79 -15.51 -14.22 1.55
CA GLY A 79 -16.11 -13.97 2.87
C GLY A 79 -17.16 -12.85 2.79
N VAL A 80 -17.14 -11.94 3.73
CA VAL A 80 -18.04 -10.77 3.76
C VAL A 80 -17.66 -9.67 2.76
N ASN A 81 -16.63 -9.88 1.95
CA ASN A 81 -16.17 -8.87 0.99
C ASN A 81 -16.64 -9.20 -0.42
N GLU A 82 -16.94 -8.19 -1.17
CA GLU A 82 -17.01 -8.23 -2.62
C GLU A 82 -15.65 -7.91 -3.22
N GLU A 83 -15.37 -8.39 -4.41
CA GLU A 83 -14.09 -8.21 -5.09
C GLU A 83 -14.26 -7.76 -6.53
N MET A 84 -13.44 -6.78 -6.92
CA MET A 84 -13.28 -6.36 -8.30
C MET A 84 -11.85 -6.58 -8.74
N ILE A 85 -11.67 -7.12 -9.95
CA ILE A 85 -10.37 -7.34 -10.59
C ILE A 85 -10.25 -6.41 -11.80
N VAL A 86 -9.16 -5.64 -11.82
CA VAL A 86 -8.80 -4.72 -12.89
C VAL A 86 -7.52 -5.22 -13.56
N PRO A 87 -7.60 -5.90 -14.72
CA PRO A 87 -6.43 -6.39 -15.43
C PRO A 87 -5.60 -5.25 -16.03
N LEU A 88 -4.29 -5.34 -15.88
CA LEU A 88 -3.32 -4.39 -16.43
C LEU A 88 -2.58 -5.00 -17.63
N GLU A 89 -2.25 -6.31 -17.56
CA GLU A 89 -1.44 -7.00 -18.56
C GLU A 89 -1.78 -8.50 -18.57
N GLY A 90 -1.69 -9.12 -19.73
CA GLY A 90 -1.91 -10.55 -19.90
C GLY A 90 -3.38 -10.95 -19.97
N GLU A 91 -3.60 -12.25 -19.93
CA GLU A 91 -4.94 -12.88 -20.01
C GLU A 91 -5.05 -14.01 -18.98
N GLY A 92 -6.25 -14.18 -18.44
CA GLY A 92 -6.54 -15.21 -17.45
C GLY A 92 -8.02 -15.47 -17.32
N GLU A 93 -8.37 -16.25 -16.32
CA GLU A 93 -9.75 -16.60 -15.98
C GLU A 93 -10.00 -16.42 -14.49
N LEU A 94 -11.17 -15.88 -14.15
CA LEU A 94 -11.76 -15.97 -12.82
C LEU A 94 -12.72 -17.16 -12.83
N ARG A 95 -12.38 -18.22 -12.09
CA ARG A 95 -13.12 -19.47 -12.02
C ARG A 95 -13.94 -19.56 -10.74
N PHE A 96 -15.13 -20.12 -10.86
CA PHE A 96 -16.09 -20.35 -9.78
C PHE A 96 -16.56 -21.81 -9.80
N ALA A 97 -17.00 -22.33 -8.66
CA ALA A 97 -17.49 -23.70 -8.58
C ALA A 97 -18.74 -23.95 -9.45
N ASN A 98 -19.67 -23.00 -9.52
CA ASN A 98 -20.98 -23.18 -10.14
C ASN A 98 -21.31 -22.09 -11.19
N HIS A 99 -20.31 -21.52 -11.82
CA HIS A 99 -20.46 -20.49 -12.85
C HIS A 99 -19.41 -20.71 -13.95
N PRO A 100 -19.72 -20.46 -15.22
CA PRO A 100 -18.72 -20.45 -16.28
C PRO A 100 -17.56 -19.48 -15.95
N PRO A 101 -16.32 -19.81 -16.31
CA PRO A 101 -15.20 -18.91 -16.10
C PRO A 101 -15.43 -17.55 -16.75
N LEU A 102 -15.01 -16.49 -16.07
CA LEU A 102 -14.98 -15.14 -16.64
C LEU A 102 -13.59 -14.82 -17.15
N LEU A 103 -13.53 -14.24 -18.35
CA LEU A 103 -12.27 -13.81 -18.94
C LEU A 103 -11.71 -12.59 -18.20
N ILE A 104 -10.42 -12.68 -17.85
CA ILE A 104 -9.62 -11.59 -17.31
C ILE A 104 -8.67 -11.11 -18.38
N LYS A 105 -8.85 -9.88 -18.87
CA LYS A 105 -7.93 -9.21 -19.79
C LYS A 105 -8.11 -7.71 -19.76
N SER A 106 -7.13 -6.98 -20.28
CA SER A 106 -7.20 -5.53 -20.41
C SER A 106 -8.47 -5.09 -21.14
N GLY A 107 -9.12 -4.03 -20.66
CA GLY A 107 -10.39 -3.53 -21.19
C GLY A 107 -11.65 -4.16 -20.58
N LEU A 108 -11.51 -5.17 -19.72
CA LEU A 108 -12.60 -5.74 -18.92
C LEU A 108 -12.31 -5.53 -17.43
N ILE A 109 -13.36 -5.49 -16.64
CA ILE A 109 -13.30 -5.72 -15.19
C ILE A 109 -14.12 -6.95 -14.86
N THR A 110 -13.72 -7.72 -13.86
CA THR A 110 -14.50 -8.84 -13.33
C THR A 110 -14.89 -8.57 -11.89
N TYR A 111 -16.06 -9.08 -11.50
CA TYR A 111 -16.63 -8.86 -10.18
C TYR A 111 -17.07 -10.18 -9.57
N ALA A 112 -16.73 -10.39 -8.31
CA ALA A 112 -17.19 -11.48 -7.47
C ALA A 112 -17.92 -10.90 -6.26
N PRO A 113 -19.19 -11.31 -6.01
CA PRO A 113 -19.92 -10.88 -4.82
C PRO A 113 -19.34 -11.50 -3.56
N ALA A 114 -19.78 -10.99 -2.40
CA ALA A 114 -19.47 -11.59 -1.12
C ALA A 114 -19.87 -13.08 -1.06
N HIS A 115 -19.20 -13.84 -0.18
CA HIS A 115 -19.40 -15.28 0.04
C HIS A 115 -19.23 -16.15 -1.21
N THR A 116 -18.41 -15.71 -2.16
CA THR A 116 -18.15 -16.42 -3.42
C THR A 116 -16.78 -17.10 -3.37
N GLU A 117 -16.78 -18.43 -3.60
CA GLU A 117 -15.54 -19.20 -3.78
C GLU A 117 -15.06 -19.06 -5.22
N HIS A 118 -13.81 -18.64 -5.40
CA HIS A 118 -13.23 -18.40 -6.71
C HIS A 118 -11.71 -18.56 -6.72
N ASP A 119 -11.13 -18.63 -7.93
CA ASP A 119 -9.71 -18.66 -8.19
C ASP A 119 -9.38 -17.83 -9.44
N VAL A 120 -8.28 -17.08 -9.40
CA VAL A 120 -7.72 -16.39 -10.56
C VAL A 120 -6.57 -17.21 -11.12
N ILE A 121 -6.67 -17.58 -12.39
CA ILE A 121 -5.66 -18.41 -13.08
C ILE A 121 -5.14 -17.65 -14.30
N ASN A 122 -3.82 -17.60 -14.45
CA ASN A 122 -3.20 -17.13 -15.67
C ASN A 122 -3.29 -18.20 -16.76
N THR A 123 -4.13 -18.00 -17.76
CA THR A 123 -4.30 -18.90 -18.92
C THR A 123 -3.56 -18.41 -20.16
N GLY A 124 -2.89 -17.27 -20.08
CA GLY A 124 -2.08 -16.70 -21.15
C GLY A 124 -0.67 -17.26 -21.22
N SER A 125 0.10 -16.81 -22.21
CA SER A 125 1.50 -17.22 -22.41
C SER A 125 2.53 -16.28 -21.78
N GLY A 126 2.10 -15.11 -21.31
CA GLY A 126 2.90 -14.11 -20.59
C GLY A 126 2.39 -13.91 -19.16
N PRO A 127 2.98 -13.00 -18.38
CA PRO A 127 2.52 -12.69 -17.05
C PRO A 127 1.10 -12.09 -17.07
N LEU A 128 0.25 -12.52 -16.14
CA LEU A 128 -1.01 -11.86 -15.84
C LEU A 128 -0.79 -10.90 -14.68
N ARG A 129 -0.97 -9.60 -14.92
CA ARG A 129 -0.91 -8.56 -13.88
C ARG A 129 -2.27 -7.91 -13.73
N TYR A 130 -2.73 -7.83 -12.50
CA TYR A 130 -4.01 -7.20 -12.19
C TYR A 130 -4.02 -6.54 -10.82
N ILE A 131 -4.88 -5.56 -10.66
CA ILE A 131 -5.22 -4.98 -9.35
C ILE A 131 -6.49 -5.67 -8.87
N PHE A 132 -6.48 -6.19 -7.65
CA PHE A 132 -7.70 -6.53 -6.94
C PHE A 132 -8.12 -5.40 -6.01
N ILE A 133 -9.41 -5.23 -5.84
CA ILE A 133 -10.03 -4.33 -4.87
C ILE A 133 -11.11 -5.12 -4.15
N THR A 134 -10.95 -5.25 -2.84
CA THR A 134 -11.97 -5.88 -1.99
C THR A 134 -12.58 -4.86 -1.06
N ALA A 135 -13.88 -4.88 -0.91
CA ALA A 135 -14.62 -4.02 0.00
C ALA A 135 -15.60 -4.83 0.81
N LYS A 136 -15.81 -4.46 2.08
CA LYS A 136 -16.80 -5.10 2.93
C LYS A 136 -18.19 -4.79 2.39
N ALA A 137 -19.00 -5.84 2.14
CA ALA A 137 -20.35 -5.72 1.59
C ALA A 137 -21.42 -5.53 2.69
N GLU A 138 -21.06 -5.88 3.95
CA GLU A 138 -21.96 -5.81 5.13
C GLU A 138 -21.27 -5.17 6.35
#